data_cac2637c7539687834a503e0fd30b789
#
_entry.id   cac2637c7539687834a503e0fd30b789
#
_cell.length_a   1.000
_cell.length_b   1.000
_cell.length_c   1.000
_cell.angle_alpha   90.00
_cell.angle_beta   90.00
_cell.angle_gamma   90.00
#
_symmetry.space_group_name_H-M   'P 1'
#
loop_
_entity.id
_entity.type
_entity.pdbx_description
1 polymer ?
#
loop_
_entity_poly.entity_id
_entity_poly.type
_entity_poly.pdbx_seq_one_letter_code
_entity_poly.pdbx_strand_id
1 'polypeptide(L)'
;GILDLCLNVVDGLVVYPKVIEKRLMSELPFMATENIMMDAVKAGGDRQELHERIRELSMEAGKNVKEKGLDNNLLELIAADPAFNLTLEDLQKTMQPEKYVGRAKEQVEAYLTNVINPLLEKNQEVLGVKAEINV
;
A
#
# COMPACT_ATOMS: atom_id res chain seq x y z
N GLY A 1 -1.05 34.33 -0.83
CA GLY A 1 -0.61 33.81 -2.13
C GLY A 1 -0.48 32.31 -2.14
N ILE A 2 0.67 31.75 -2.56
CA ILE A 2 0.86 30.28 -2.68
C ILE A 2 0.60 29.54 -1.36
N LEU A 3 1.08 30.07 -0.25
CA LEU A 3 0.87 29.44 1.06
C LEU A 3 -0.61 29.44 1.50
N ASP A 4 -1.36 30.47 1.13
CA ASP A 4 -2.81 30.52 1.41
C ASP A 4 -3.56 29.47 0.61
N LEU A 5 -3.17 29.26 -0.65
CA LEU A 5 -3.70 28.16 -1.47
C LEU A 5 -3.38 26.79 -0.87
N CYS A 6 -2.13 26.58 -0.45
CA CYS A 6 -1.74 25.33 0.22
C CYS A 6 -2.54 25.10 1.50
N LEU A 7 -2.69 26.13 2.33
CA LEU A 7 -3.45 26.04 3.58
C LEU A 7 -4.92 25.70 3.29
N ASN A 8 -5.54 26.35 2.33
CA ASN A 8 -6.93 26.08 1.94
C ASN A 8 -7.13 24.65 1.42
N VAL A 9 -6.20 24.13 0.61
CA VAL A 9 -6.26 22.75 0.10
C VAL A 9 -6.10 21.75 1.23
N VAL A 10 -5.15 21.98 2.14
CA VAL A 10 -4.88 21.05 3.26
C VAL A 10 -6.03 21.06 4.28
N ASP A 11 -6.58 22.23 4.59
CA ASP A 11 -7.73 22.37 5.52
C ASP A 11 -9.00 21.71 4.97
N GLY A 12 -9.20 21.76 3.64
CA GLY A 12 -10.34 21.14 2.95
C GLY A 12 -10.13 19.68 2.52
N LEU A 13 -9.00 19.05 2.89
CA LEU A 13 -8.66 17.71 2.42
C LEU A 13 -9.59 16.64 3.02
N VAL A 14 -10.26 15.90 2.16
CA VAL A 14 -11.13 14.79 2.56
C VAL A 14 -10.47 13.47 2.22
N VAL A 15 -10.32 12.60 3.23
CA VAL A 15 -9.75 11.26 3.07
C VAL A 15 -10.88 10.23 3.06
N TYR A 16 -10.86 9.35 2.07
CA TYR A 16 -11.81 8.24 1.94
C TYR A 16 -11.11 6.89 2.19
N PRO A 17 -10.99 6.42 3.46
CA PRO A 17 -10.22 5.23 3.80
C PRO A 17 -10.64 3.98 3.01
N LYS A 18 -11.94 3.79 2.79
CA LYS A 18 -12.45 2.61 2.04
C LYS A 18 -12.10 2.63 0.55
N VAL A 19 -11.97 3.81 -0.04
CA VAL A 19 -11.51 3.95 -1.43
C VAL A 19 -10.01 3.62 -1.53
N ILE A 20 -9.22 4.11 -0.55
CA ILE A 20 -7.79 3.81 -0.44
C ILE A 20 -7.58 2.30 -0.24
N GLU A 21 -8.29 1.70 0.71
CA GLU A 21 -8.24 0.26 0.99
C GLU A 21 -8.55 -0.57 -0.27
N LYS A 22 -9.65 -0.25 -0.97
CA LYS A 22 -10.03 -0.94 -2.21
C LYS A 22 -8.94 -0.84 -3.27
N ARG A 23 -8.38 0.35 -3.48
CA ARG A 23 -7.30 0.57 -4.46
C ARG A 23 -6.03 -0.19 -4.05
N LEU A 24 -5.64 -0.11 -2.79
CA LEU A 24 -4.48 -0.80 -2.28
C LEU A 24 -4.62 -2.32 -2.43
N MET A 25 -5.74 -2.89 -2.02
CA MET A 25 -5.98 -4.33 -2.09
C MET A 25 -6.04 -4.86 -3.53
N SER A 26 -6.35 -4.02 -4.52
CA SER A 26 -6.29 -4.42 -5.93
C SER A 26 -4.87 -4.56 -6.48
N GLU A 27 -3.90 -3.85 -5.90
CA GLU A 27 -2.50 -3.86 -6.33
C GLU A 27 -1.60 -4.73 -5.42
N LEU A 28 -2.01 -4.91 -4.16
CA LEU A 28 -1.21 -5.57 -3.14
C LEU A 28 -0.76 -6.99 -3.51
N PRO A 29 -1.55 -7.84 -4.21
CA PRO A 29 -1.09 -9.15 -4.64
C PRO A 29 0.18 -9.11 -5.49
N PHE A 30 0.33 -8.11 -6.37
CA PHE A 30 1.55 -7.94 -7.18
C PHE A 30 2.75 -7.50 -6.33
N MET A 31 2.53 -6.68 -5.31
CA MET A 31 3.58 -6.23 -4.38
C MET A 31 4.04 -7.35 -3.45
N ALA A 32 3.14 -8.26 -3.10
CA ALA A 32 3.37 -9.32 -2.14
C ALA A 32 4.09 -10.56 -2.71
N THR A 33 4.34 -10.60 -4.02
CA THR A 33 4.90 -11.77 -4.73
C THR A 33 6.21 -12.29 -4.12
N GLU A 34 7.10 -11.42 -3.67
CA GLU A 34 8.34 -11.81 -2.99
C GLU A 34 8.06 -12.54 -1.67
N ASN A 35 7.16 -12.01 -0.85
CA ASN A 35 6.80 -12.62 0.44
C ASN A 35 6.11 -13.98 0.23
N ILE A 36 5.20 -14.06 -0.74
CA ILE A 36 4.52 -15.31 -1.12
C ILE A 36 5.55 -16.35 -1.57
N MET A 37 6.49 -15.96 -2.42
CA MET A 37 7.56 -16.85 -2.88
C MET A 37 8.40 -17.36 -1.70
N MET A 38 8.77 -16.46 -0.77
CA MET A 38 9.55 -16.85 0.41
C MET A 38 8.78 -17.80 1.35
N ASP A 39 7.48 -17.62 1.48
CA ASP A 39 6.63 -18.51 2.28
C ASP A 39 6.51 -19.90 1.61
N ALA A 40 6.37 -19.95 0.28
CA ALA A 40 6.38 -21.20 -0.48
C ALA A 40 7.74 -21.93 -0.40
N VAL A 41 8.87 -21.20 -0.41
CA VAL A 41 10.22 -21.79 -0.19
C VAL A 41 10.33 -22.39 1.21
N LYS A 42 9.83 -21.71 2.25
CA LYS A 42 9.78 -22.27 3.62
C LYS A 42 8.92 -23.53 3.70
N ALA A 43 7.87 -23.62 2.87
CA ALA A 43 7.03 -24.81 2.74
C ALA A 43 7.69 -25.94 1.92
N GLY A 44 8.94 -25.77 1.44
CA GLY A 44 9.74 -26.79 0.78
C GLY A 44 9.83 -26.65 -0.75
N GLY A 45 9.31 -25.57 -1.33
CA GLY A 45 9.39 -25.30 -2.77
C GLY A 45 10.79 -24.87 -3.25
N ASP A 46 11.10 -25.15 -4.51
CA ASP A 46 12.34 -24.68 -5.16
C ASP A 46 12.22 -23.20 -5.54
N ARG A 47 13.17 -22.38 -5.10
CA ARG A 47 13.14 -20.94 -5.30
C ARG A 47 13.16 -20.53 -6.79
N GLN A 48 13.91 -21.24 -7.63
CA GLN A 48 14.04 -20.90 -9.04
C GLN A 48 12.76 -21.24 -9.80
N GLU A 49 12.19 -22.40 -9.52
CA GLU A 49 10.91 -22.82 -10.10
C GLU A 49 9.77 -21.86 -9.67
N LEU A 50 9.67 -21.56 -8.37
CA LEU A 50 8.66 -20.65 -7.83
C LEU A 50 8.77 -19.24 -8.40
N HIS A 51 10.01 -18.74 -8.62
CA HIS A 51 10.22 -17.43 -9.25
C HIS A 51 9.65 -17.38 -10.67
N GLU A 52 9.91 -18.40 -11.48
CA GLU A 52 9.38 -18.45 -12.86
C GLU A 52 7.86 -18.60 -12.85
N ARG A 53 7.31 -19.46 -12.00
CA ARG A 53 5.87 -19.63 -11.85
C ARG A 53 5.17 -18.34 -11.46
N ILE A 54 5.69 -17.63 -10.46
CA ILE A 54 5.08 -16.35 -10.00
C ILE A 54 5.14 -15.29 -11.10
N ARG A 55 6.20 -15.29 -11.92
CA ARG A 55 6.32 -14.41 -13.08
C ARG A 55 5.22 -14.70 -14.12
N GLU A 56 5.01 -15.96 -14.47
CA GLU A 56 3.98 -16.38 -15.42
C GLU A 56 2.57 -16.02 -14.92
N LEU A 57 2.25 -16.37 -13.68
CA LEU A 57 0.94 -16.11 -13.08
C LEU A 57 0.68 -14.60 -12.90
N SER A 58 1.71 -13.82 -12.57
CA SER A 58 1.61 -12.36 -12.49
C SER A 58 1.33 -11.74 -13.86
N MET A 59 1.91 -12.27 -14.94
CA MET A 59 1.61 -11.80 -16.29
C MET A 59 0.18 -12.14 -16.71
N GLU A 60 -0.32 -13.31 -16.33
CA GLU A 60 -1.69 -13.72 -16.60
C GLU A 60 -2.69 -12.82 -15.84
N ALA A 61 -2.50 -12.66 -14.53
CA ALA A 61 -3.32 -11.76 -13.73
C ALA A 61 -3.25 -10.31 -14.24
N GLY A 62 -2.06 -9.85 -14.64
CA GLY A 62 -1.87 -8.53 -15.24
C GLY A 62 -2.65 -8.33 -16.54
N LYS A 63 -2.75 -9.33 -17.39
CA LYS A 63 -3.60 -9.29 -18.59
C LYS A 63 -5.09 -9.25 -18.23
N ASN A 64 -5.51 -10.02 -17.23
CA ASN A 64 -6.89 -9.98 -16.77
C ASN A 64 -7.28 -8.57 -16.29
N VAL A 65 -6.44 -7.92 -15.52
CA VAL A 65 -6.68 -6.56 -15.02
C VAL A 65 -6.61 -5.53 -16.17
N LYS A 66 -5.52 -5.53 -16.95
CA LYS A 66 -5.20 -4.42 -17.87
C LYS A 66 -5.92 -4.53 -19.22
N GLU A 67 -6.08 -5.74 -19.75
CA GLU A 67 -6.69 -5.95 -21.08
C GLU A 67 -8.19 -6.23 -20.98
N LYS A 68 -8.64 -6.91 -19.90
CA LYS A 68 -10.03 -7.35 -19.76
C LYS A 68 -10.82 -6.52 -18.73
N GLY A 69 -10.16 -5.68 -17.93
CA GLY A 69 -10.82 -4.89 -16.88
C GLY A 69 -11.39 -5.72 -15.73
N LEU A 70 -10.86 -6.93 -15.52
CA LEU A 70 -11.28 -7.83 -14.45
C LEU A 70 -10.54 -7.49 -13.14
N ASP A 71 -11.04 -8.03 -12.03
CA ASP A 71 -10.34 -7.95 -10.76
C ASP A 71 -9.04 -8.75 -10.78
N ASN A 72 -8.11 -8.38 -9.89
CA ASN A 72 -6.84 -9.07 -9.73
C ASN A 72 -7.08 -10.45 -9.10
N ASN A 73 -6.79 -11.50 -9.83
CA ASN A 73 -6.96 -12.90 -9.42
C ASN A 73 -5.64 -13.63 -9.18
N LEU A 74 -4.55 -12.89 -8.90
CA LEU A 74 -3.23 -13.50 -8.74
C LEU A 74 -3.18 -14.50 -7.57
N LEU A 75 -3.85 -14.20 -6.45
CA LEU A 75 -3.85 -15.08 -5.30
C LEU A 75 -4.56 -16.41 -5.60
N GLU A 76 -5.65 -16.36 -6.34
CA GLU A 76 -6.39 -17.55 -6.78
C GLU A 76 -5.56 -18.40 -7.74
N LEU A 77 -4.83 -17.77 -8.66
CA LEU A 77 -3.93 -18.47 -9.58
C LEU A 77 -2.79 -19.16 -8.82
N ILE A 78 -2.18 -18.48 -7.86
CA ILE A 78 -1.11 -19.05 -7.02
C ILE A 78 -1.65 -20.19 -6.15
N ALA A 79 -2.82 -20.03 -5.53
CA ALA A 79 -3.44 -21.08 -4.71
C ALA A 79 -3.81 -22.33 -5.51
N ALA A 80 -4.10 -22.18 -6.79
CA ALA A 80 -4.39 -23.30 -7.70
C ALA A 80 -3.13 -24.01 -8.20
N ASP A 81 -1.96 -23.42 -8.10
CA ASP A 81 -0.69 -24.02 -8.55
C ASP A 81 -0.05 -24.84 -7.41
N PRO A 82 0.04 -26.19 -7.56
CA PRO A 82 0.56 -27.06 -6.51
C PRO A 82 2.03 -26.81 -6.16
N ALA A 83 2.79 -26.13 -7.02
CA ALA A 83 4.20 -25.82 -6.76
C ALA A 83 4.40 -24.93 -5.51
N PHE A 84 3.41 -24.10 -5.19
CA PHE A 84 3.48 -23.20 -4.04
C PHE A 84 3.14 -23.89 -2.72
N ASN A 85 2.32 -24.94 -2.74
CA ASN A 85 1.84 -25.64 -1.54
C ASN A 85 1.28 -24.68 -0.47
N LEU A 86 0.57 -23.63 -0.91
CA LEU A 86 -0.07 -22.61 -0.09
C LEU A 86 -1.57 -22.59 -0.38
N THR A 87 -2.36 -22.45 0.66
CA THR A 87 -3.81 -22.26 0.52
C THR A 87 -4.13 -20.77 0.26
N LEU A 88 -5.32 -20.49 -0.28
CA LEU A 88 -5.80 -19.11 -0.42
C LEU A 88 -5.85 -18.37 0.92
N GLU A 89 -6.18 -19.09 2.01
CA GLU A 89 -6.17 -18.52 3.38
C GLU A 89 -4.76 -18.10 3.82
N ASP A 90 -3.74 -18.90 3.51
CA ASP A 90 -2.35 -18.55 3.83
C ASP A 90 -1.88 -17.32 3.03
N LEU A 91 -2.24 -17.25 1.75
CA LEU A 91 -1.96 -16.10 0.90
C LEU A 91 -2.65 -14.83 1.41
N GLN A 92 -3.91 -14.94 1.84
CA GLN A 92 -4.64 -13.80 2.43
C GLN A 92 -4.00 -13.26 3.72
N LYS A 93 -3.39 -14.11 4.54
CA LYS A 93 -2.63 -13.69 5.74
C LYS A 93 -1.40 -12.84 5.39
N THR A 94 -0.87 -12.98 4.18
CA THR A 94 0.25 -12.16 3.69
C THR A 94 -0.23 -10.79 3.19
N MET A 95 -1.51 -10.63 2.87
CA MET A 95 -2.12 -9.39 2.37
C MET A 95 -2.43 -8.40 3.51
N GLN A 96 -1.43 -8.03 4.28
CA GLN A 96 -1.52 -7.03 5.35
C GLN A 96 -0.75 -5.78 4.93
N PRO A 97 -1.43 -4.68 4.54
CA PRO A 97 -0.78 -3.47 4.02
C PRO A 97 0.29 -2.91 4.96
N GLU A 98 0.10 -3.06 6.27
CA GLU A 98 1.00 -2.55 7.30
C GLU A 98 2.40 -3.16 7.21
N LYS A 99 2.55 -4.34 6.61
CA LYS A 99 3.85 -4.98 6.41
C LYS A 99 4.66 -4.36 5.26
N TYR A 100 4.03 -3.52 4.43
CA TYR A 100 4.63 -2.94 3.22
C TYR A 100 4.90 -1.44 3.34
N VAL A 101 4.58 -0.81 4.47
CA VAL A 101 4.79 0.63 4.68
C VAL A 101 6.19 0.99 5.19
N GLY A 102 7.03 0.00 5.48
CA GLY A 102 8.37 0.21 6.02
C GLY A 102 8.33 1.01 7.32
N ARG A 103 9.13 2.07 7.38
CA ARG A 103 9.23 2.98 8.53
C ARG A 103 8.43 4.27 8.40
N ALA A 104 7.46 4.32 7.50
CA ALA A 104 6.72 5.57 7.24
C ALA A 104 6.02 6.10 8.49
N LYS A 105 5.39 5.22 9.28
CA LYS A 105 4.71 5.59 10.51
C LYS A 105 5.66 6.21 11.55
N GLU A 106 6.75 5.51 11.84
CA GLU A 106 7.75 5.97 12.81
C GLU A 106 8.42 7.29 12.38
N GLN A 107 8.64 7.47 11.08
CA GLN A 107 9.20 8.71 10.54
C GLN A 107 8.24 9.89 10.72
N VAL A 108 6.95 9.70 10.46
CA VAL A 108 5.92 10.73 10.67
C VAL A 108 5.81 11.08 12.14
N GLU A 109 5.72 10.08 13.03
CA GLU A 109 5.63 10.29 14.48
C GLU A 109 6.86 11.03 15.02
N ALA A 110 8.06 10.64 14.59
CA ALA A 110 9.29 11.30 14.97
C ALA A 110 9.36 12.76 14.49
N TYR A 111 8.93 13.02 13.24
CA TYR A 111 8.89 14.35 12.68
C TYR A 111 7.88 15.26 13.40
N LEU A 112 6.69 14.76 13.67
CA LEU A 112 5.69 15.50 14.44
C LEU A 112 6.20 15.83 15.85
N THR A 113 6.75 14.85 16.54
CA THR A 113 7.22 15.03 17.93
C THR A 113 8.44 15.96 18.04
N ASN A 114 9.42 15.78 17.15
CA ASN A 114 10.72 16.44 17.31
C ASN A 114 10.81 17.78 16.56
N VAL A 115 9.95 18.01 15.57
CA VAL A 115 10.02 19.21 14.71
C VAL A 115 8.73 20.02 14.79
N ILE A 116 7.60 19.41 14.48
CA ILE A 116 6.35 20.14 14.29
C ILE A 116 5.79 20.64 15.63
N ASN A 117 5.66 19.77 16.64
CA ASN A 117 5.09 20.15 17.92
C ASN A 117 5.89 21.28 18.60
N PRO A 118 7.24 21.21 18.71
CA PRO A 118 8.03 22.32 19.24
C PRO A 118 7.90 23.63 18.42
N LEU A 119 7.75 23.52 17.08
CA LEU A 119 7.54 24.68 16.23
C LEU A 119 6.19 25.35 16.51
N LEU A 120 5.12 24.57 16.66
CA LEU A 120 3.78 25.06 16.97
C LEU A 120 3.75 25.68 18.37
N GLU A 121 4.37 25.04 19.37
CA GLU A 121 4.47 25.58 20.73
C GLU A 121 5.18 26.92 20.77
N LYS A 122 6.25 27.09 19.99
CA LYS A 122 7.02 28.33 19.91
C LYS A 122 6.27 29.49 19.24
N ASN A 123 5.29 29.18 18.40
CA ASN A 123 4.61 30.17 17.53
C ASN A 123 3.09 30.19 17.77
N GLN A 124 2.65 29.93 19.00
CA GLN A 124 1.22 29.85 19.35
C GLN A 124 0.43 31.12 19.01
N GLU A 125 1.07 32.28 19.09
CA GLU A 125 0.45 33.59 18.85
C GLU A 125 0.08 33.82 17.36
N VAL A 126 0.67 33.04 16.44
CA VAL A 126 0.37 33.17 15.01
C VAL A 126 -0.47 32.00 14.45
N LEU A 127 -0.92 31.10 15.33
CA LEU A 127 -1.78 29.98 14.95
C LEU A 127 -3.23 30.44 14.73
N GLY A 128 -3.98 29.68 13.94
CA GLY A 128 -5.41 29.93 13.69
C GLY A 128 -5.70 30.89 12.54
N VAL A 129 -4.68 31.29 11.78
CA VAL A 129 -4.89 32.06 10.54
C VAL A 129 -5.65 31.19 9.53
N LYS A 130 -6.77 31.74 9.02
CA LYS A 130 -7.53 31.10 7.94
C LYS A 130 -7.11 31.68 6.60
N ALA A 131 -7.00 30.80 5.60
CA ALA A 131 -6.78 31.23 4.24
C ALA A 131 -8.08 31.84 3.69
N GLU A 132 -8.07 33.12 3.31
CA GLU A 132 -9.17 33.76 2.59
C GLU A 132 -8.78 33.83 1.12
N ILE A 133 -9.45 33.02 0.30
CA ILE A 133 -9.28 33.06 -1.16
C ILE A 133 -10.48 33.86 -1.72
N ASN A 134 -10.20 35.09 -2.12
CA ASN A 134 -11.16 35.88 -2.87
C ASN A 134 -11.01 35.53 -4.36
N VAL A 135 -12.00 34.84 -4.91
CA VAL A 135 -12.13 34.52 -6.35
C VAL A 135 -13.15 35.44 -6.96
#